data_f795a767d5460e9163c857b467b8a2b2
#
_entry.id   f795a767d5460e9163c857b467b8a2b2
#
_cell.length_a   1.000
_cell.length_b   1.000
_cell.length_c   1.000
_cell.angle_alpha   90.00
_cell.angle_beta   90.00
_cell.angle_gamma   90.00
#
_symmetry.space_group_name_H-M   'P 1'
#
loop_
_entity.id
_entity.type
_entity.pdbx_description
1 polymer ?
#
loop_
_entity_poly.entity_id
_entity_poly.type
_entity_poly.pdbx_seq_one_letter_code
_entity_poly.pdbx_strand_id
1 'polypeptide(L)'
;IDTIADTSSAEAMGVIAALKKSDQTYAHCIDVAAIFQVVYKKIYGGNRDHNVFKDEKQMILASFLHDVGKAKLPSSILDCTEKFENDSREKLLIRKHPLYGAEMLSKMGMPGFMVNMAKYHHVKLDTSMYSSYPEDARYESASKETRLIAIIDIYQALVGRRSYKKSWAPPAAMRYIEQLAGIEYDFEISEYFQHMMGHFPKGSLVELSDGSQAFAISVPKTDLERPQVIIVRNAKGQYLENHTFLDLAVEKDLSISKGLDHYDIFGEASLEFFMNLQVS
;
A
#
# COMPACT_ATOMS: atom_id res chain seq x y z
N ILE A 1 -19.51 3.35 6.83
CA ILE A 1 -20.72 3.99 6.25
C ILE A 1 -21.62 4.49 7.38
N ASP A 2 -21.93 3.70 8.42
CA ASP A 2 -22.81 4.15 9.52
C ASP A 2 -22.15 5.25 10.39
N THR A 3 -20.82 5.30 10.48
CA THR A 3 -20.09 6.40 11.16
C THR A 3 -20.11 7.69 10.32
N ILE A 4 -20.27 7.56 9.00
CA ILE A 4 -20.52 8.69 8.10
C ILE A 4 -22.01 9.14 8.21
N ALA A 5 -22.91 8.24 8.59
CA ALA A 5 -24.33 8.57 8.77
C ALA A 5 -24.62 9.38 10.04
N ASP A 6 -23.72 9.34 11.04
CA ASP A 6 -23.81 10.19 12.25
C ASP A 6 -23.24 11.61 12.04
N THR A 7 -22.41 11.82 11.03
CA THR A 7 -22.04 13.14 10.48
C THR A 7 -23.04 13.48 9.38
N SER A 8 -23.46 14.73 9.23
CA SER A 8 -24.47 15.08 8.26
C SER A 8 -24.21 14.36 6.92
N SER A 9 -25.13 13.55 6.46
CA SER A 9 -24.98 12.67 5.29
C SER A 9 -24.51 13.43 4.04
N ALA A 10 -24.78 14.73 3.97
CA ALA A 10 -24.36 15.63 2.88
C ALA A 10 -22.87 15.92 2.86
N GLU A 11 -22.22 16.11 4.03
CA GLU A 11 -20.78 16.40 4.10
C GLU A 11 -19.96 15.15 3.77
N ALA A 12 -20.37 14.00 4.30
CA ALA A 12 -19.72 12.73 3.99
C ALA A 12 -19.83 12.36 2.50
N MET A 13 -21.01 12.56 1.89
CA MET A 13 -21.21 12.36 0.46
C MET A 13 -20.38 13.35 -0.37
N GLY A 14 -20.24 14.59 0.11
CA GLY A 14 -19.38 15.59 -0.51
C GLY A 14 -17.90 15.19 -0.55
N VAL A 15 -17.39 14.61 0.54
CA VAL A 15 -16.00 14.10 0.62
C VAL A 15 -15.78 12.92 -0.33
N ILE A 16 -16.68 11.95 -0.34
CA ILE A 16 -16.60 10.80 -1.25
C ILE A 16 -16.66 11.26 -2.72
N ALA A 17 -17.59 12.17 -3.04
CA ALA A 17 -17.70 12.74 -4.39
C ALA A 17 -16.42 13.51 -4.78
N ALA A 18 -15.81 14.21 -3.84
CA ALA A 18 -14.59 14.95 -4.06
C ALA A 18 -13.37 14.04 -4.31
N LEU A 19 -13.26 12.92 -3.59
CA LEU A 19 -12.22 11.90 -3.88
C LEU A 19 -12.43 11.22 -5.22
N LYS A 20 -13.67 11.00 -5.64
CA LYS A 20 -14.02 10.43 -6.96
C LYS A 20 -13.70 11.33 -8.15
N LYS A 21 -13.26 12.57 -7.94
CA LYS A 21 -12.78 13.44 -9.03
C LYS A 21 -11.53 12.90 -9.72
N SER A 22 -10.75 12.06 -9.03
CA SER A 22 -9.63 11.33 -9.60
C SER A 22 -9.81 9.86 -9.31
N ASP A 23 -10.09 9.07 -10.34
CA ASP A 23 -10.23 7.61 -10.24
C ASP A 23 -8.99 6.96 -9.64
N GLN A 24 -7.81 7.48 -9.98
CA GLN A 24 -6.54 6.99 -9.44
C GLN A 24 -6.41 7.22 -7.94
N THR A 25 -6.74 8.42 -7.45
CA THR A 25 -6.71 8.72 -6.02
C THR A 25 -7.72 7.87 -5.26
N TYR A 26 -8.91 7.70 -5.81
CA TYR A 26 -9.97 6.91 -5.20
C TYR A 26 -9.58 5.42 -5.10
N ALA A 27 -9.09 4.83 -6.19
CA ALA A 27 -8.62 3.45 -6.20
C ALA A 27 -7.45 3.24 -5.22
N HIS A 28 -6.47 4.15 -5.21
CA HIS A 28 -5.37 4.15 -4.27
C HIS A 28 -5.85 4.12 -2.81
N CYS A 29 -6.80 4.98 -2.43
CA CYS A 29 -7.34 5.02 -1.07
C CYS A 29 -8.03 3.71 -0.67
N ILE A 30 -8.71 3.04 -1.61
CA ILE A 30 -9.33 1.73 -1.39
C ILE A 30 -8.24 0.67 -1.12
N ASP A 31 -7.23 0.61 -1.97
CA ASP A 31 -6.15 -0.38 -1.85
C ASP A 31 -5.37 -0.20 -0.55
N VAL A 32 -5.01 1.04 -0.20
CA VAL A 32 -4.34 1.38 1.06
C VAL A 32 -5.18 0.95 2.25
N ALA A 33 -6.50 1.23 2.23
CA ALA A 33 -7.39 0.84 3.33
C ALA A 33 -7.51 -0.68 3.47
N ALA A 34 -7.57 -1.41 2.36
CA ALA A 34 -7.62 -2.87 2.36
C ALA A 34 -6.33 -3.49 2.94
N ILE A 35 -5.16 -3.01 2.51
CA ILE A 35 -3.86 -3.47 3.04
C ILE A 35 -3.74 -3.10 4.51
N PHE A 36 -4.07 -1.86 4.89
CA PHE A 36 -4.00 -1.38 6.26
C PHE A 36 -4.84 -2.24 7.21
N GLN A 37 -6.07 -2.56 6.82
CA GLN A 37 -6.96 -3.41 7.60
C GLN A 37 -6.32 -4.78 7.91
N VAL A 38 -5.76 -5.44 6.89
CA VAL A 38 -5.17 -6.77 7.04
C VAL A 38 -3.92 -6.71 7.92
N VAL A 39 -3.03 -5.76 7.67
CA VAL A 39 -1.76 -5.62 8.40
C VAL A 39 -2.00 -5.19 9.83
N TYR A 40 -2.82 -4.17 10.06
CA TYR A 40 -3.12 -3.66 11.39
C TYR A 40 -3.76 -4.73 12.30
N LYS A 41 -4.73 -5.49 11.78
CA LYS A 41 -5.35 -6.59 12.54
C LYS A 41 -4.36 -7.67 12.96
N LYS A 42 -3.38 -7.97 12.12
CA LYS A 42 -2.35 -8.97 12.46
C LYS A 42 -1.36 -8.45 13.50
N ILE A 43 -1.00 -7.17 13.44
CA ILE A 43 -0.06 -6.57 14.38
C ILE A 43 -0.72 -6.34 15.75
N TYR A 44 -1.93 -5.78 15.78
CA TYR A 44 -2.57 -5.27 16.99
C TYR A 44 -3.85 -5.99 17.39
N GLY A 45 -4.41 -6.88 16.56
CA GLY A 45 -5.73 -7.47 16.74
C GLY A 45 -5.90 -8.35 17.98
N GLY A 46 -4.79 -8.76 18.63
CA GLY A 46 -4.78 -9.46 19.91
C GLY A 46 -4.68 -8.56 21.15
N ASN A 47 -4.41 -7.28 20.99
CA ASN A 47 -4.16 -6.35 22.10
C ASN A 47 -5.17 -5.21 22.12
N ARG A 48 -6.20 -5.34 22.98
CA ARG A 48 -7.26 -4.35 23.11
C ARG A 48 -6.78 -2.99 23.65
N ASP A 49 -5.68 -2.99 24.40
CA ASP A 49 -5.13 -1.77 25.03
C ASP A 49 -4.41 -0.84 24.04
N HIS A 50 -4.09 -1.35 22.85
CA HIS A 50 -3.44 -0.56 21.79
C HIS A 50 -4.35 -0.23 20.61
N ASN A 51 -5.63 -0.57 20.67
CA ASN A 51 -6.54 -0.29 19.56
C ASN A 51 -7.13 1.11 19.68
N VAL A 52 -6.67 2.04 18.83
CA VAL A 52 -7.21 3.41 18.76
C VAL A 52 -8.56 3.48 18.04
N PHE A 53 -8.92 2.43 17.30
CA PHE A 53 -10.17 2.35 16.55
C PHE A 53 -11.26 1.67 17.37
N LYS A 54 -12.44 2.28 17.40
CA LYS A 54 -13.62 1.72 18.06
C LYS A 54 -14.04 0.38 17.45
N ASP A 55 -13.97 0.29 16.14
CA ASP A 55 -14.35 -0.87 15.35
C ASP A 55 -13.61 -0.89 14.00
N GLU A 56 -13.83 -1.94 13.22
CA GLU A 56 -13.24 -2.14 11.91
C GLU A 56 -13.67 -1.09 10.88
N LYS A 57 -14.91 -0.62 10.96
CA LYS A 57 -15.44 0.40 10.05
C LYS A 57 -14.68 1.72 10.23
N GLN A 58 -14.41 2.08 11.49
CA GLN A 58 -13.65 3.28 11.82
C GLN A 58 -12.21 3.19 11.35
N MET A 59 -11.58 2.01 11.46
CA MET A 59 -10.23 1.74 10.96
C MET A 59 -10.16 1.89 9.44
N ILE A 60 -11.10 1.26 8.71
CA ILE A 60 -11.18 1.37 7.24
C ILE A 60 -11.42 2.82 6.82
N LEU A 61 -12.32 3.51 7.50
CA LEU A 61 -12.62 4.91 7.19
C LEU A 61 -11.41 5.81 7.41
N ALA A 62 -10.69 5.64 8.52
CA ALA A 62 -9.48 6.42 8.82
C ALA A 62 -8.42 6.25 7.74
N SER A 63 -8.12 4.99 7.38
CA SER A 63 -7.13 4.70 6.35
C SER A 63 -7.57 5.13 4.95
N PHE A 64 -8.85 5.02 4.61
CA PHE A 64 -9.39 5.53 3.35
C PHE A 64 -9.29 7.05 3.23
N LEU A 65 -9.49 7.78 4.33
CA LEU A 65 -9.50 9.25 4.35
C LEU A 65 -8.10 9.88 4.53
N HIS A 66 -7.02 9.09 4.60
CA HIS A 66 -5.68 9.65 4.78
C HIS A 66 -5.33 10.72 3.72
N ASP A 67 -5.77 10.50 2.51
CA ASP A 67 -5.52 11.34 1.32
C ASP A 67 -6.67 12.29 0.95
N VAL A 68 -7.66 12.46 1.83
CA VAL A 68 -8.88 13.26 1.55
C VAL A 68 -8.59 14.69 1.11
N GLY A 69 -7.48 15.26 1.56
CA GLY A 69 -7.06 16.61 1.18
C GLY A 69 -6.71 16.78 -0.31
N LYS A 70 -6.44 15.70 -1.04
CA LYS A 70 -6.29 15.72 -2.50
C LYS A 70 -7.56 16.20 -3.21
N ALA A 71 -8.72 16.08 -2.58
CA ALA A 71 -9.98 16.63 -3.09
C ALA A 71 -9.95 18.16 -3.30
N LYS A 72 -9.06 18.88 -2.61
CA LYS A 72 -8.86 20.33 -2.81
C LYS A 72 -7.90 20.67 -3.95
N LEU A 73 -7.23 19.67 -4.52
CA LEU A 73 -6.30 19.91 -5.62
C LEU A 73 -7.05 19.96 -6.96
N PRO A 74 -6.57 20.74 -7.95
CA PRO A 74 -7.09 20.71 -9.31
C PRO A 74 -6.93 19.34 -9.96
N SER A 75 -7.94 18.89 -10.71
CA SER A 75 -7.88 17.62 -11.47
C SER A 75 -6.70 17.60 -12.43
N SER A 76 -6.36 18.74 -13.05
CA SER A 76 -5.20 18.88 -13.92
C SER A 76 -3.86 18.52 -13.26
N ILE A 77 -3.77 18.61 -11.93
CA ILE A 77 -2.59 18.17 -11.16
C ILE A 77 -2.71 16.69 -10.78
N LEU A 78 -3.90 16.27 -10.34
CA LEU A 78 -4.12 14.88 -9.89
C LEU A 78 -4.01 13.87 -11.03
N ASP A 79 -4.49 14.24 -12.21
CA ASP A 79 -4.54 13.38 -13.41
C ASP A 79 -3.36 13.63 -14.36
N CYS A 80 -2.38 14.47 -13.95
CA CYS A 80 -1.18 14.71 -14.72
C CYS A 80 -0.34 13.44 -14.82
N THR A 81 0.05 13.11 -16.06
CA THR A 81 0.85 11.90 -16.34
C THR A 81 2.35 12.15 -16.30
N GLU A 82 2.77 13.40 -16.18
CA GLU A 82 4.17 13.78 -16.09
C GLU A 82 4.63 13.93 -14.65
N LYS A 83 5.92 13.65 -14.42
CA LYS A 83 6.52 13.84 -13.10
C LYS A 83 6.84 15.32 -12.91
N PHE A 84 6.27 15.92 -11.89
CA PHE A 84 6.62 17.29 -11.49
C PHE A 84 8.00 17.35 -10.82
N GLU A 85 8.77 18.37 -11.13
CA GLU A 85 10.01 18.70 -10.43
C GLU A 85 9.74 19.03 -8.96
N ASN A 86 10.74 18.78 -8.10
CA ASN A 86 10.54 18.87 -6.66
C ASN A 86 10.15 20.26 -6.15
N ASP A 87 10.60 21.32 -6.80
CA ASP A 87 10.37 22.72 -6.51
C ASP A 87 9.28 23.36 -7.38
N SER A 88 8.65 22.59 -8.27
CA SER A 88 7.55 23.10 -9.10
C SER A 88 6.36 23.52 -8.24
N ARG A 89 5.60 24.48 -8.74
CA ARG A 89 4.38 24.98 -8.08
C ARG A 89 3.38 23.84 -7.83
N GLU A 90 3.24 22.96 -8.79
CA GLU A 90 2.35 21.78 -8.75
C GLU A 90 2.78 20.83 -7.62
N LYS A 91 4.07 20.52 -7.52
CA LYS A 91 4.60 19.65 -6.46
C LYS A 91 4.44 20.27 -5.08
N LEU A 92 4.70 21.57 -4.95
CA LEU A 92 4.48 22.29 -3.69
C LEU A 92 3.00 22.34 -3.32
N LEU A 93 2.10 22.43 -4.30
CA LEU A 93 0.66 22.36 -4.05
C LEU A 93 0.22 20.96 -3.60
N ILE A 94 0.73 19.90 -4.25
CA ILE A 94 0.47 18.51 -3.83
C ILE A 94 0.88 18.29 -2.38
N ARG A 95 2.03 18.80 -1.94
CA ARG A 95 2.51 18.67 -0.56
C ARG A 95 1.60 19.32 0.50
N LYS A 96 0.65 20.15 0.09
CA LYS A 96 -0.32 20.75 1.02
C LYS A 96 -1.52 19.84 1.32
N HIS A 97 -1.72 18.72 0.58
CA HIS A 97 -2.90 17.88 0.80
C HIS A 97 -3.01 17.32 2.23
N PRO A 98 -1.91 16.99 2.97
CA PRO A 98 -2.05 16.56 4.36
C PRO A 98 -2.68 17.64 5.26
N LEU A 99 -2.28 18.89 5.07
CA LEU A 99 -2.86 20.02 5.81
C LEU A 99 -4.33 20.25 5.43
N TYR A 100 -4.65 20.17 4.14
CA TYR A 100 -6.04 20.28 3.67
C TYR A 100 -6.91 19.14 4.21
N GLY A 101 -6.39 17.90 4.24
CA GLY A 101 -7.10 16.75 4.80
C GLY A 101 -7.36 16.92 6.30
N ALA A 102 -6.34 17.32 7.06
CA ALA A 102 -6.47 17.57 8.49
C ALA A 102 -7.50 18.67 8.78
N GLU A 103 -7.49 19.77 8.03
CA GLU A 103 -8.47 20.85 8.16
C GLU A 103 -9.89 20.38 7.86
N MET A 104 -10.07 19.61 6.77
CA MET A 104 -11.37 19.07 6.37
C MET A 104 -11.93 18.15 7.45
N LEU A 105 -11.14 17.18 7.92
CA LEU A 105 -11.56 16.22 8.94
C LEU A 105 -11.84 16.87 10.29
N SER A 106 -11.04 17.89 10.68
CA SER A 106 -11.29 18.67 11.91
C SER A 106 -12.61 19.45 11.83
N LYS A 107 -12.91 20.08 10.69
CA LYS A 107 -14.20 20.80 10.49
C LYS A 107 -15.40 19.87 10.53
N MET A 108 -15.22 18.61 10.11
CA MET A 108 -16.26 17.57 10.17
C MET A 108 -16.39 16.93 11.56
N GLY A 109 -15.61 17.38 12.56
CA GLY A 109 -15.63 16.79 13.89
C GLY A 109 -15.11 15.35 13.97
N MET A 110 -14.28 14.94 12.99
CA MET A 110 -13.71 13.59 12.98
C MET A 110 -12.73 13.37 14.13
N PRO A 111 -12.60 12.12 14.63
CA PRO A 111 -11.69 11.79 15.72
C PRO A 111 -10.25 12.24 15.46
N GLY A 112 -9.55 12.66 16.52
CA GLY A 112 -8.19 13.22 16.43
C GLY A 112 -7.17 12.31 15.76
N PHE A 113 -7.30 10.97 15.90
CA PHE A 113 -6.41 10.01 15.21
C PHE A 113 -6.61 10.02 13.68
N MET A 114 -7.82 10.27 13.15
CA MET A 114 -8.05 10.44 11.72
C MET A 114 -7.40 11.71 11.19
N VAL A 115 -7.53 12.81 11.97
CA VAL A 115 -6.85 14.07 11.66
C VAL A 115 -5.34 13.90 11.68
N ASN A 116 -4.81 13.16 12.67
CA ASN A 116 -3.38 12.82 12.76
C ASN A 116 -2.91 12.04 11.54
N MET A 117 -3.65 11.00 11.16
CA MET A 117 -3.34 10.16 10.01
C MET A 117 -3.30 10.98 8.72
N ALA A 118 -4.31 11.80 8.44
CA ALA A 118 -4.34 12.65 7.26
C ALA A 118 -3.22 13.70 7.26
N LYS A 119 -2.85 14.24 8.44
CA LYS A 119 -1.85 15.30 8.54
C LYS A 119 -0.41 14.81 8.41
N TYR A 120 -0.11 13.61 8.93
CA TYR A 120 1.27 13.20 9.18
C TYR A 120 1.71 11.94 8.42
N HIS A 121 0.88 11.37 7.51
CA HIS A 121 1.25 10.16 6.76
C HIS A 121 2.44 10.32 5.83
N HIS A 122 2.88 11.54 5.55
CA HIS A 122 4.10 11.82 4.79
C HIS A 122 5.27 12.32 5.64
N VAL A 123 5.14 12.27 6.98
CA VAL A 123 6.25 12.65 7.86
C VAL A 123 7.20 11.46 8.00
N LYS A 124 8.48 11.71 7.80
CA LYS A 124 9.56 10.71 7.78
C LYS A 124 10.59 10.98 8.88
N LEU A 125 11.38 9.96 9.23
CA LEU A 125 12.51 10.09 10.16
C LEU A 125 13.57 11.05 9.61
N ASP A 126 13.98 10.82 8.34
CA ASP A 126 14.86 11.75 7.65
C ASP A 126 14.06 12.92 7.11
N THR A 127 14.31 14.08 7.67
CA THR A 127 13.71 15.35 7.24
C THR A 127 14.55 16.08 6.20
N SER A 128 15.72 15.55 5.84
CA SER A 128 16.53 16.10 4.76
C SER A 128 15.85 15.92 3.41
N MET A 129 15.94 16.90 2.56
CA MET A 129 15.59 16.78 1.15
C MET A 129 14.11 16.51 0.79
N TYR A 130 13.21 17.46 0.98
CA TYR A 130 11.88 17.47 0.33
C TYR A 130 11.01 16.19 0.48
N SER A 131 11.49 15.16 1.19
CA SER A 131 10.80 13.88 1.31
C SER A 131 9.76 13.86 2.43
N SER A 132 9.97 14.65 3.49
CA SER A 132 9.08 14.77 4.65
C SER A 132 8.24 16.04 4.57
N TYR A 133 6.94 15.93 4.81
CA TYR A 133 6.01 17.09 4.89
C TYR A 133 4.75 16.72 5.69
N PRO A 134 4.10 17.71 6.34
CA PRO A 134 4.40 19.16 6.34
C PRO A 134 5.76 19.46 6.95
N GLU A 135 6.41 20.57 6.50
CA GLU A 135 7.80 20.90 6.86
C GLU A 135 8.03 21.09 8.36
N ASP A 136 7.04 21.62 9.09
CA ASP A 136 7.12 21.85 10.54
C ASP A 136 6.77 20.61 11.38
N ALA A 137 6.41 19.48 10.74
CA ALA A 137 6.00 18.29 11.46
C ALA A 137 7.21 17.49 11.95
N ARG A 138 7.13 17.05 13.22
CA ARG A 138 8.09 16.12 13.79
C ARG A 138 7.61 14.70 13.65
N TYR A 139 8.51 13.76 13.48
CA TYR A 139 8.18 12.34 13.35
C TYR A 139 7.38 11.80 14.53
N GLU A 140 7.70 12.28 15.75
CA GLU A 140 7.04 11.89 16.98
C GLU A 140 5.55 12.31 17.02
N SER A 141 5.16 13.29 16.19
CA SER A 141 3.77 13.73 16.06
C SER A 141 2.90 12.72 15.31
N ALA A 142 3.51 11.85 14.49
CA ALA A 142 2.81 10.77 13.81
C ALA A 142 2.58 9.60 14.79
N SER A 143 1.31 9.20 14.97
CA SER A 143 0.96 8.02 15.76
C SER A 143 1.51 6.74 15.11
N LYS A 144 1.55 5.62 15.84
CA LYS A 144 2.00 4.33 15.30
C LYS A 144 1.19 3.92 14.07
N GLU A 145 -0.12 4.15 14.09
CA GLU A 145 -1.04 3.88 12.98
C GLU A 145 -0.71 4.75 11.77
N THR A 146 -0.36 6.01 12.03
CA THR A 146 0.05 6.96 10.98
C THR A 146 1.39 6.58 10.37
N ARG A 147 2.34 6.07 11.16
CA ARG A 147 3.62 5.55 10.65
C ARG A 147 3.43 4.27 9.84
N LEU A 148 2.49 3.41 10.24
CA LEU A 148 2.16 2.21 9.50
C LEU A 148 1.50 2.54 8.16
N ILE A 149 0.54 3.46 8.13
CA ILE A 149 -0.10 3.83 6.85
C ILE A 149 0.88 4.51 5.90
N ALA A 150 1.89 5.24 6.39
CA ALA A 150 2.94 5.84 5.56
C ALA A 150 3.73 4.77 4.78
N ILE A 151 4.02 3.62 5.41
CA ILE A 151 4.69 2.49 4.74
C ILE A 151 3.77 1.83 3.71
N ILE A 152 2.50 1.67 4.05
CA ILE A 152 1.50 1.05 3.16
C ILE A 152 1.23 1.97 1.95
N ASP A 153 1.16 3.28 2.18
CA ASP A 153 0.96 4.29 1.13
C ASP A 153 2.09 4.23 0.09
N ILE A 154 3.36 4.26 0.53
CA ILE A 154 4.49 4.14 -0.41
C ILE A 154 4.51 2.77 -1.12
N TYR A 155 4.22 1.67 -0.41
CA TYR A 155 4.11 0.35 -1.03
C TYR A 155 3.07 0.36 -2.15
N GLN A 156 1.85 0.80 -1.86
CA GLN A 156 0.77 0.85 -2.85
C GLN A 156 1.09 1.84 -3.99
N ALA A 157 1.72 2.98 -3.68
CA ALA A 157 2.14 3.93 -4.71
C ALA A 157 3.19 3.35 -5.68
N LEU A 158 3.99 2.37 -5.25
CA LEU A 158 4.96 1.67 -6.10
C LEU A 158 4.31 0.56 -6.93
N VAL A 159 3.49 -0.30 -6.31
CA VAL A 159 2.89 -1.49 -6.96
C VAL A 159 1.57 -1.18 -7.66
N GLY A 160 0.88 -0.10 -7.26
CA GLY A 160 -0.38 0.33 -7.85
C GLY A 160 -0.20 0.74 -9.31
N ARG A 161 -1.09 0.24 -10.16
CA ARG A 161 -1.09 0.61 -11.57
C ARG A 161 -1.59 2.04 -11.75
N ARG A 162 -0.84 2.81 -12.51
CA ARG A 162 -1.24 4.16 -12.93
C ARG A 162 -1.13 4.25 -14.45
N SER A 163 -2.02 4.99 -15.09
CA SER A 163 -2.09 5.14 -16.54
C SER A 163 -0.77 5.59 -17.18
N TYR A 164 0.09 6.22 -16.42
CA TYR A 164 1.34 6.86 -16.88
C TYR A 164 2.63 6.27 -16.29
N LYS A 165 2.52 5.32 -15.35
CA LYS A 165 3.70 4.76 -14.69
C LYS A 165 3.60 3.25 -14.66
N LYS A 166 4.65 2.58 -15.16
CA LYS A 166 4.80 1.14 -14.97
C LYS A 166 4.85 0.84 -13.46
N SER A 167 4.02 -0.08 -13.01
CA SER A 167 4.05 -0.58 -11.63
C SER A 167 5.36 -1.30 -11.35
N TRP A 168 5.79 -1.26 -10.11
CA TRP A 168 6.87 -2.11 -9.66
C TRP A 168 6.34 -3.51 -9.36
N ALA A 169 7.15 -4.52 -9.64
CA ALA A 169 6.87 -5.85 -9.12
C ALA A 169 6.84 -5.79 -7.57
N PRO A 170 5.85 -6.42 -6.91
CA PRO A 170 5.72 -6.36 -5.45
C PRO A 170 7.01 -6.70 -4.69
N PRO A 171 7.82 -7.70 -5.09
CA PRO A 171 9.10 -7.98 -4.43
C PRO A 171 10.10 -6.82 -4.52
N ALA A 172 10.10 -6.07 -5.61
CA ALA A 172 10.98 -4.90 -5.75
C ALA A 172 10.55 -3.77 -4.81
N ALA A 173 9.25 -3.55 -4.66
CA ALA A 173 8.71 -2.58 -3.70
C ALA A 173 9.02 -2.98 -2.25
N MET A 174 8.94 -4.27 -1.90
CA MET A 174 9.31 -4.76 -0.57
C MET A 174 10.78 -4.52 -0.25
N ARG A 175 11.69 -4.83 -1.18
CA ARG A 175 13.13 -4.54 -1.01
C ARG A 175 13.41 -3.04 -0.85
N TYR A 176 12.69 -2.20 -1.57
CA TYR A 176 12.83 -0.75 -1.43
C TYR A 176 12.41 -0.27 -0.04
N ILE A 177 11.30 -0.77 0.49
CA ILE A 177 10.85 -0.44 1.85
C ILE A 177 11.85 -0.94 2.90
N GLU A 178 12.42 -2.13 2.71
CA GLU A 178 13.48 -2.66 3.57
C GLU A 178 14.69 -1.72 3.65
N GLN A 179 15.13 -1.18 2.51
CA GLN A 179 16.25 -0.23 2.45
C GLN A 179 15.95 1.11 3.15
N LEU A 180 14.68 1.47 3.29
CA LEU A 180 14.26 2.70 3.94
C LEU A 180 13.96 2.53 5.44
N ALA A 181 13.95 1.29 5.95
CA ALA A 181 13.71 0.99 7.36
C ALA A 181 14.82 1.58 8.25
N GLY A 182 14.44 2.35 9.26
CA GLY A 182 15.36 3.08 10.14
C GLY A 182 15.99 4.33 9.51
N ILE A 183 15.74 4.61 8.23
CA ILE A 183 16.21 5.82 7.52
C ILE A 183 15.04 6.80 7.31
N GLU A 184 14.03 6.40 6.59
CA GLU A 184 12.83 7.21 6.34
C GLU A 184 11.65 6.77 7.20
N TYR A 185 11.54 5.48 7.50
CA TYR A 185 10.43 4.87 8.24
C TYR A 185 10.92 4.19 9.51
N ASP A 186 10.04 4.10 10.49
CA ASP A 186 10.27 3.38 11.74
C ASP A 186 10.72 1.94 11.45
N PHE A 187 11.86 1.55 12.04
CA PHE A 187 12.47 0.23 11.79
C PHE A 187 11.54 -0.90 12.24
N GLU A 188 11.00 -0.81 13.47
CA GLU A 188 10.15 -1.84 14.04
C GLU A 188 8.85 -2.01 13.24
N ILE A 189 8.20 -0.90 12.86
CA ILE A 189 6.98 -0.95 12.05
C ILE A 189 7.27 -1.48 10.64
N SER A 190 8.42 -1.12 10.06
CA SER A 190 8.85 -1.65 8.76
C SER A 190 9.10 -3.16 8.81
N GLU A 191 9.76 -3.67 9.86
CA GLU A 191 9.94 -5.10 10.06
C GLU A 191 8.59 -5.83 10.21
N TYR A 192 7.66 -5.30 11.01
CA TYR A 192 6.32 -5.88 11.13
C TYR A 192 5.60 -5.94 9.78
N PHE A 193 5.66 -4.86 9.00
CA PHE A 193 5.07 -4.84 7.67
C PHE A 193 5.68 -5.92 6.76
N GLN A 194 7.01 -6.05 6.75
CA GLN A 194 7.72 -7.05 5.96
C GLN A 194 7.37 -8.49 6.40
N HIS A 195 7.28 -8.76 7.69
CA HIS A 195 6.85 -10.06 8.20
C HIS A 195 5.40 -10.41 7.82
N MET A 196 4.53 -9.38 7.71
CA MET A 196 3.14 -9.60 7.32
C MET A 196 2.97 -9.83 5.82
N MET A 197 3.76 -9.12 5.00
CA MET A 197 3.66 -9.19 3.55
C MET A 197 4.56 -10.28 2.93
N GLY A 198 5.67 -10.63 3.60
CA GLY A 198 6.77 -11.42 3.03
C GLY A 198 7.61 -10.63 2.03
N HIS A 199 8.79 -11.11 1.69
CA HIS A 199 9.59 -10.52 0.62
C HIS A 199 8.95 -10.71 -0.76
N PHE A 200 8.17 -11.77 -0.90
CA PHE A 200 7.34 -12.07 -2.06
C PHE A 200 5.87 -12.11 -1.64
N PRO A 201 5.19 -10.95 -1.61
CA PRO A 201 3.79 -10.88 -1.22
C PRO A 201 2.93 -11.86 -2.01
N LYS A 202 1.88 -12.40 -1.37
CA LYS A 202 0.94 -13.31 -2.02
C LYS A 202 0.39 -12.68 -3.30
N GLY A 203 0.46 -13.42 -4.41
CA GLY A 203 0.13 -12.93 -5.76
C GLY A 203 1.32 -12.37 -6.54
N SER A 204 2.52 -12.28 -5.94
CA SER A 204 3.73 -11.92 -6.70
C SER A 204 4.04 -12.98 -7.74
N LEU A 205 4.25 -12.57 -8.97
CA LEU A 205 4.82 -13.43 -10.01
C LEU A 205 6.34 -13.40 -9.89
N VAL A 206 6.96 -14.57 -9.89
CA VAL A 206 8.40 -14.75 -9.71
C VAL A 206 8.97 -15.71 -10.75
N GLU A 207 10.25 -15.57 -11.05
CA GLU A 207 11.03 -16.56 -11.80
C GLU A 207 11.88 -17.36 -10.82
N LEU A 208 11.85 -18.67 -10.96
CA LEU A 208 12.65 -19.58 -10.16
C LEU A 208 14.04 -19.78 -10.79
N SER A 209 14.97 -20.37 -10.04
CA SER A 209 16.35 -20.59 -10.46
C SER A 209 16.51 -21.52 -11.66
N ASP A 210 15.51 -22.36 -11.94
CA ASP A 210 15.43 -23.20 -13.13
C ASP A 210 14.81 -22.51 -14.36
N GLY A 211 14.41 -21.23 -14.22
CA GLY A 211 13.76 -20.44 -15.26
C GLY A 211 12.25 -20.62 -15.34
N SER A 212 11.64 -21.47 -14.53
CA SER A 212 10.18 -21.58 -14.45
C SER A 212 9.57 -20.33 -13.78
N GLN A 213 8.27 -20.07 -14.05
CA GLN A 213 7.55 -18.92 -13.51
C GLN A 213 6.41 -19.39 -12.64
N ALA A 214 6.30 -18.78 -11.47
CA ALA A 214 5.38 -19.18 -10.43
C ALA A 214 4.74 -17.99 -9.72
N PHE A 215 3.54 -18.16 -9.18
CA PHE A 215 2.93 -17.22 -8.25
C PHE A 215 3.24 -17.61 -6.80
N ALA A 216 3.67 -16.65 -5.99
CA ALA A 216 3.74 -16.82 -4.55
C ALA A 216 2.30 -16.88 -3.96
N ILE A 217 2.02 -17.91 -3.16
CA ILE A 217 0.67 -18.17 -2.62
C ILE A 217 0.58 -18.12 -1.11
N SER A 218 1.73 -18.02 -0.43
CA SER A 218 1.79 -17.89 1.03
C SER A 218 2.84 -16.88 1.46
N VAL A 219 2.70 -16.42 2.71
CA VAL A 219 3.77 -15.67 3.39
C VAL A 219 4.46 -16.65 4.34
N PRO A 220 5.76 -16.91 4.18
CA PRO A 220 6.52 -17.82 5.06
C PRO A 220 6.57 -17.28 6.49
N LYS A 221 6.64 -18.18 7.49
CA LYS A 221 6.72 -17.80 8.91
C LYS A 221 8.15 -17.53 9.38
N THR A 222 9.12 -18.19 8.77
CA THR A 222 10.52 -18.19 9.24
C THR A 222 11.50 -17.63 8.23
N ASP A 223 11.45 -18.07 6.99
CA ASP A 223 12.36 -17.64 5.92
C ASP A 223 11.56 -16.92 4.84
N LEU A 224 11.53 -15.60 4.91
CA LEU A 224 10.72 -14.74 4.03
C LEU A 224 11.09 -14.87 2.55
N GLU A 225 12.26 -15.46 2.24
CA GLU A 225 12.71 -15.72 0.87
C GLU A 225 12.12 -17.00 0.25
N ARG A 226 11.44 -17.85 1.04
CA ARG A 226 11.04 -19.19 0.62
C ARG A 226 9.53 -19.45 0.79
N PRO A 227 8.68 -18.73 0.01
CA PRO A 227 7.24 -18.94 0.03
C PRO A 227 6.83 -20.27 -0.61
N GLN A 228 5.60 -20.67 -0.38
CA GLN A 228 4.94 -21.64 -1.24
C GLN A 228 4.57 -20.97 -2.56
N VAL A 229 4.72 -21.70 -3.66
CA VAL A 229 4.51 -21.19 -5.00
C VAL A 229 3.67 -22.17 -5.84
N ILE A 230 2.98 -21.62 -6.84
CA ILE A 230 2.34 -22.41 -7.91
C ILE A 230 3.08 -22.11 -9.21
N ILE A 231 3.71 -23.13 -9.81
CA ILE A 231 4.34 -22.99 -11.11
C ILE A 231 3.25 -22.95 -12.18
N VAL A 232 3.29 -21.91 -13.01
CA VAL A 232 2.31 -21.65 -14.08
C VAL A 232 2.91 -21.70 -15.48
N ARG A 233 4.25 -21.53 -15.58
CA ARG A 233 4.99 -21.64 -16.85
C ARG A 233 6.31 -22.37 -16.61
N ASN A 234 6.68 -23.22 -17.55
CA ASN A 234 7.99 -23.90 -17.53
C ASN A 234 9.14 -22.95 -17.93
N ALA A 235 10.37 -23.42 -17.83
CA ALA A 235 11.58 -22.67 -18.20
C ALA A 235 11.63 -22.21 -19.68
N LYS A 236 10.83 -22.84 -20.55
CA LYS A 236 10.67 -22.44 -21.96
C LYS A 236 9.59 -21.36 -22.16
N GLY A 237 8.95 -20.92 -21.08
CA GLY A 237 7.89 -19.92 -21.11
C GLY A 237 6.53 -20.46 -21.58
N GLN A 238 6.33 -21.78 -21.64
CA GLN A 238 5.08 -22.41 -22.02
C GLN A 238 4.19 -22.55 -20.80
N TYR A 239 2.90 -22.22 -20.95
CA TYR A 239 1.90 -22.42 -19.89
C TYR A 239 1.73 -23.90 -19.58
N LEU A 240 1.56 -24.19 -18.29
CA LEU A 240 1.28 -25.54 -17.82
C LEU A 240 -0.24 -25.73 -17.71
N GLU A 241 -0.77 -26.82 -18.29
CA GLU A 241 -2.16 -27.22 -18.13
C GLU A 241 -2.45 -27.69 -16.69
N ASN A 242 -1.48 -28.41 -16.10
CA ASN A 242 -1.52 -28.82 -14.70
C ASN A 242 -0.50 -28.02 -13.91
N HIS A 243 -0.97 -27.24 -12.96
CA HIS A 243 -0.12 -26.41 -12.12
C HIS A 243 0.55 -27.25 -11.03
N THR A 244 1.82 -26.95 -10.74
CA THR A 244 2.59 -27.65 -9.71
C THR A 244 2.73 -26.76 -8.47
N PHE A 245 2.31 -27.28 -7.34
CA PHE A 245 2.49 -26.65 -6.04
C PHE A 245 3.85 -27.04 -5.45
N LEU A 246 4.63 -26.07 -5.02
CA LEU A 246 5.90 -26.31 -4.36
C LEU A 246 6.00 -25.47 -3.08
N ASP A 247 6.61 -26.05 -2.07
CA ASP A 247 7.04 -25.34 -0.87
C ASP A 247 8.55 -25.11 -0.95
N LEU A 248 8.95 -23.86 -1.23
CA LEU A 248 10.38 -23.54 -1.36
C LEU A 248 11.13 -23.67 -0.02
N ALA A 249 10.43 -23.71 1.12
CA ALA A 249 11.05 -24.04 2.38
C ALA A 249 11.51 -25.50 2.46
N VAL A 250 10.90 -26.40 1.67
CA VAL A 250 11.21 -27.83 1.56
C VAL A 250 12.13 -28.08 0.36
N GLU A 251 11.78 -27.55 -0.80
CA GLU A 251 12.51 -27.71 -2.09
C GLU A 251 13.76 -26.84 -2.12
N LYS A 252 14.85 -27.32 -1.49
CA LYS A 252 16.09 -26.54 -1.31
C LYS A 252 16.86 -26.27 -2.60
N ASP A 253 16.66 -27.07 -3.63
CA ASP A 253 17.35 -26.94 -4.92
C ASP A 253 16.78 -25.80 -5.79
N LEU A 254 15.59 -25.32 -5.45
CA LEU A 254 14.94 -24.19 -6.13
C LEU A 254 14.96 -22.93 -5.24
N SER A 255 15.18 -21.81 -5.87
CA SER A 255 15.08 -20.48 -5.24
C SER A 255 14.42 -19.49 -6.18
N ILE A 256 13.96 -18.36 -5.65
CA ILE A 256 13.46 -17.27 -6.47
C ILE A 256 14.65 -16.45 -6.97
N SER A 257 14.76 -16.28 -8.29
CA SER A 257 15.82 -15.49 -8.94
C SER A 257 15.44 -14.01 -9.05
N LYS A 258 14.17 -13.71 -9.36
CA LYS A 258 13.66 -12.34 -9.46
C LYS A 258 12.13 -12.28 -9.38
N GLY A 259 11.62 -11.11 -9.01
CA GLY A 259 10.21 -10.75 -9.19
C GLY A 259 9.92 -10.33 -10.63
N LEU A 260 8.74 -10.66 -11.12
CA LEU A 260 8.26 -10.30 -12.45
C LEU A 260 7.04 -9.40 -12.34
N ASP A 261 6.83 -8.54 -13.34
CA ASP A 261 5.57 -7.83 -13.48
C ASP A 261 4.56 -8.79 -14.13
N HIS A 262 3.53 -9.14 -13.40
CA HIS A 262 2.50 -10.06 -13.88
C HIS A 262 1.69 -9.50 -15.05
N TYR A 263 1.57 -8.16 -15.17
CA TYR A 263 0.91 -7.52 -16.31
C TYR A 263 1.69 -7.67 -17.61
N ASP A 264 3.02 -7.69 -17.57
CA ASP A 264 3.85 -7.92 -18.77
C ASP A 264 3.62 -9.32 -19.37
N ILE A 265 3.15 -10.27 -18.55
CA ILE A 265 2.99 -11.68 -18.93
C ILE A 265 1.52 -12.06 -19.17
N PHE A 266 0.62 -11.62 -18.30
CA PHE A 266 -0.79 -12.02 -18.31
C PHE A 266 -1.75 -10.88 -18.71
N GLY A 267 -1.25 -9.65 -18.84
CA GLY A 267 -2.08 -8.49 -19.16
C GLY A 267 -3.15 -8.21 -18.09
N GLU A 268 -4.30 -7.71 -18.51
CA GLU A 268 -5.43 -7.38 -17.64
C GLU A 268 -6.05 -8.62 -16.95
N ALA A 269 -5.89 -9.80 -17.54
CA ALA A 269 -6.43 -11.05 -17.00
C ALA A 269 -5.60 -11.61 -15.83
N SER A 270 -4.51 -10.96 -15.43
CA SER A 270 -3.58 -11.49 -14.44
C SER A 270 -4.21 -11.74 -13.08
N LEU A 271 -5.09 -10.85 -12.62
CA LEU A 271 -5.78 -11.01 -11.34
C LEU A 271 -6.80 -12.15 -11.38
N GLU A 272 -7.60 -12.22 -12.43
CA GLU A 272 -8.57 -13.31 -12.63
C GLU A 272 -7.86 -14.65 -12.73
N PHE A 273 -6.76 -14.70 -13.48
CA PHE A 273 -5.93 -15.90 -13.59
C PHE A 273 -5.43 -16.36 -12.21
N PHE A 274 -4.85 -15.44 -11.41
CA PHE A 274 -4.37 -15.75 -10.07
C PHE A 274 -5.50 -16.20 -9.13
N MET A 275 -6.67 -15.58 -9.18
CA MET A 275 -7.82 -15.97 -8.36
C MET A 275 -8.31 -17.36 -8.70
N ASN A 276 -8.35 -17.72 -9.99
CA ASN A 276 -8.74 -19.05 -10.44
C ASN A 276 -7.77 -20.16 -10.00
N LEU A 277 -6.47 -19.83 -9.87
CA LEU A 277 -5.46 -20.77 -9.35
C LEU A 277 -5.71 -21.17 -7.88
N GLN A 278 -6.41 -20.35 -7.11
CA GLN A 278 -6.63 -20.60 -5.68
C GLN A 278 -7.91 -21.39 -5.39
N VAL A 279 -8.77 -21.55 -6.39
CA VAL A 279 -10.08 -22.25 -6.27
C VAL A 279 -9.98 -23.69 -6.81
N SER A 280 -8.95 -24.02 -7.56
CA SER A 280 -8.65 -25.36 -8.09
C SER A 280 -7.68 -26.11 -7.17
#